data_9797f7d33eff0c1c8ae11b9acb22147d
#
_entry.id   9797f7d33eff0c1c8ae11b9acb22147d
#
_cell.length_a   1.000
_cell.length_b   1.000
_cell.length_c   1.000
_cell.angle_alpha   90.00
_cell.angle_beta   90.00
_cell.angle_gamma   90.00
#
_symmetry.space_group_name_H-M   'P 1'
#
loop_
_entity.id
_entity.type
_entity.pdbx_description
1 polymer ?
#
loop_
_entity_poly.entity_id
_entity_poly.type
_entity_poly.pdbx_seq_one_letter_code
_entity_poly.pdbx_strand_id
1 'polypeptide(L)'
;KGIIIQSGNEASKAMAQHIGGSETTFADLMNEEAKKIGMTHTHFMNATGMPQEGHQASAEDLAKLAQAIIKNSKKYYPIYSQKQFTYNGITQGNRNALLFTDPTVDGLKTGHTDEAGYCLVASSKRGDMRLISVIMGTKSAQERADQSRNLLNWGFSNFATKIAAPAQKNYGSVPVNFGAVDKVNVVSKGNLQVLVPKLDQEKISTVVNLPADVKAPLAQGQEVGKLVAMLNGKPVASVPLVAETQVQEAGIFKRMWQHIVLFFKGLF
;
A
#
# COMPACT_ATOMS: atom_id res chain seq x y z
N LYS A 1 -1.44 -14.62 -17.83
CA LYS A 1 -2.87 -14.31 -18.06
C LYS A 1 -3.76 -15.47 -17.66
N GLY A 2 -3.44 -16.72 -18.07
CA GLY A 2 -4.24 -17.90 -17.75
C GLY A 2 -4.59 -18.05 -16.26
N ILE A 3 -3.68 -17.75 -15.35
CA ILE A 3 -3.90 -17.79 -13.90
C ILE A 3 -4.90 -16.71 -13.46
N ILE A 4 -4.70 -15.46 -13.89
CA ILE A 4 -5.47 -14.30 -13.41
C ILE A 4 -6.88 -14.28 -14.01
N ILE A 5 -7.00 -14.45 -15.34
CA ILE A 5 -8.26 -14.28 -16.05
C ILE A 5 -9.11 -15.55 -15.98
N GLN A 6 -8.45 -16.71 -16.17
CA GLN A 6 -9.12 -18.03 -16.29
C GLN A 6 -9.18 -18.80 -14.96
N SER A 7 -8.36 -18.42 -13.97
CA SER A 7 -8.14 -19.24 -12.77
C SER A 7 -7.61 -20.65 -13.12
N GLY A 8 -6.65 -20.73 -14.07
CA GLY A 8 -6.10 -22.00 -14.55
C GLY A 8 -5.25 -22.68 -13.47
N ASN A 9 -5.73 -23.80 -12.93
CA ASN A 9 -5.03 -24.56 -11.89
C ASN A 9 -3.71 -25.13 -12.40
N GLU A 10 -3.70 -25.71 -13.60
CA GLU A 10 -2.51 -26.27 -14.23
C GLU A 10 -1.45 -25.18 -14.48
N ALA A 11 -1.89 -23.99 -14.91
CA ALA A 11 -0.98 -22.86 -15.09
C ALA A 11 -0.41 -22.36 -13.76
N SER A 12 -1.19 -22.41 -12.68
CA SER A 12 -0.72 -22.08 -11.32
C SER A 12 0.31 -23.10 -10.84
N LYS A 13 0.05 -24.40 -11.00
CA LYS A 13 0.99 -25.49 -10.65
C LYS A 13 2.28 -25.41 -11.45
N ALA A 14 2.20 -25.21 -12.77
CA ALA A 14 3.36 -25.07 -13.62
C ALA A 14 4.23 -23.86 -13.22
N MET A 15 3.61 -22.74 -12.88
CA MET A 15 4.32 -21.55 -12.40
C MET A 15 4.95 -21.80 -11.02
N ALA A 16 4.24 -22.46 -10.13
CA ALA A 16 4.75 -22.83 -8.81
C ALA A 16 5.98 -23.75 -8.92
N GLN A 17 5.90 -24.75 -9.79
CA GLN A 17 7.02 -25.66 -10.04
C GLN A 17 8.21 -24.95 -10.69
N HIS A 18 7.96 -24.01 -11.61
CA HIS A 18 9.02 -23.24 -12.26
C HIS A 18 9.77 -22.34 -11.29
N ILE A 19 9.06 -21.70 -10.35
CA ILE A 19 9.65 -20.73 -9.41
C ILE A 19 10.22 -21.43 -8.17
N GLY A 20 9.46 -22.36 -7.59
CA GLY A 20 9.78 -23.02 -6.32
C GLY A 20 10.46 -24.40 -6.46
N GLY A 21 10.54 -24.94 -7.68
CA GLY A 21 11.00 -26.31 -7.90
C GLY A 21 9.96 -27.38 -7.54
N SER A 22 9.01 -27.07 -6.65
CA SER A 22 7.84 -27.87 -6.31
C SER A 22 6.67 -26.98 -5.88
N GLU A 23 5.44 -27.51 -5.90
CA GLU A 23 4.27 -26.78 -5.41
C GLU A 23 4.35 -26.54 -3.90
N THR A 24 4.90 -27.47 -3.12
CA THR A 24 5.09 -27.32 -1.68
C THR A 24 6.07 -26.19 -1.36
N THR A 25 7.26 -26.20 -1.97
CA THR A 25 8.24 -25.12 -1.76
C THR A 25 7.68 -23.76 -2.20
N PHE A 26 6.86 -23.74 -3.25
CA PHE A 26 6.20 -22.49 -3.66
C PHE A 26 5.15 -22.02 -2.63
N ALA A 27 4.41 -22.94 -2.01
CA ALA A 27 3.49 -22.60 -0.93
C ALA A 27 4.26 -22.01 0.28
N ASP A 28 5.45 -22.52 0.60
CA ASP A 28 6.32 -21.94 1.63
C ASP A 28 6.71 -20.50 1.27
N LEU A 29 7.12 -20.25 0.02
CA LEU A 29 7.41 -18.88 -0.46
C LEU A 29 6.17 -17.96 -0.40
N MET A 30 4.98 -18.47 -0.70
CA MET A 30 3.73 -17.72 -0.54
C MET A 30 3.49 -17.34 0.92
N ASN A 31 3.74 -18.25 1.86
CA ASN A 31 3.60 -18.00 3.29
C ASN A 31 4.65 -17.01 3.82
N GLU A 32 5.89 -17.07 3.33
CA GLU A 32 6.92 -16.08 3.65
C GLU A 32 6.51 -14.68 3.18
N GLU A 33 5.99 -14.57 1.95
CA GLU A 33 5.53 -13.29 1.43
C GLU A 33 4.30 -12.77 2.18
N ALA A 34 3.35 -13.65 2.50
CA ALA A 34 2.20 -13.33 3.35
C ALA A 34 2.64 -12.73 4.69
N LYS A 35 3.63 -13.34 5.35
CA LYS A 35 4.21 -12.85 6.60
C LYS A 35 4.84 -11.46 6.43
N LYS A 36 5.60 -11.22 5.35
CA LYS A 36 6.25 -9.92 5.08
C LYS A 36 5.24 -8.79 4.91
N ILE A 37 4.07 -9.06 4.33
CA ILE A 37 3.00 -8.07 4.14
C ILE A 37 1.99 -8.04 5.29
N GLY A 38 2.22 -8.79 6.37
CA GLY A 38 1.43 -8.76 7.59
C GLY A 38 0.11 -9.53 7.54
N MET A 39 0.03 -10.61 6.75
CA MET A 39 -1.12 -11.52 6.69
C MET A 39 -1.02 -12.53 7.84
N THR A 40 -1.56 -12.18 9.00
CA THR A 40 -1.40 -12.95 10.24
C THR A 40 -2.44 -14.07 10.42
N HIS A 41 -3.51 -14.08 9.63
CA HIS A 41 -4.61 -15.04 9.66
C HIS A 41 -4.74 -15.79 8.33
N THR A 42 -3.60 -16.02 7.66
CA THR A 42 -3.56 -16.69 6.36
C THR A 42 -2.48 -17.76 6.36
N HIS A 43 -2.82 -18.92 5.79
CA HIS A 43 -1.87 -19.98 5.52
C HIS A 43 -2.20 -20.64 4.17
N PHE A 44 -1.22 -20.70 3.29
CA PHE A 44 -1.32 -21.29 1.97
C PHE A 44 -0.71 -22.69 1.97
N MET A 45 -1.48 -23.69 1.50
CA MET A 45 -1.04 -25.08 1.39
C MET A 45 -0.70 -25.46 -0.06
N ASN A 46 -1.22 -24.70 -1.04
CA ASN A 46 -1.00 -24.96 -2.47
C ASN A 46 -1.10 -23.66 -3.28
N ALA A 47 -0.70 -23.74 -4.55
CA ALA A 47 -0.69 -22.60 -5.47
C ALA A 47 -2.02 -22.31 -6.16
N THR A 48 -2.99 -23.21 -6.03
CA THR A 48 -4.24 -23.17 -6.78
C THR A 48 -5.43 -22.60 -6.02
N GLY A 49 -5.39 -22.71 -4.69
CA GLY A 49 -6.52 -22.39 -3.81
C GLY A 49 -7.55 -23.54 -3.74
N MET A 50 -7.20 -24.75 -4.18
CA MET A 50 -8.06 -25.92 -4.00
C MET A 50 -8.11 -26.30 -2.51
N PRO A 51 -9.26 -26.87 -2.04
CA PRO A 51 -9.44 -27.25 -0.67
C PRO A 51 -8.33 -28.16 -0.16
N GLN A 52 -7.77 -27.81 0.97
CA GLN A 52 -6.76 -28.60 1.70
C GLN A 52 -6.79 -28.16 3.16
N GLU A 53 -6.66 -29.14 4.06
CA GLU A 53 -6.62 -28.84 5.50
C GLU A 53 -5.55 -27.78 5.82
N GLY A 54 -5.95 -26.73 6.57
CA GLY A 54 -5.07 -25.61 6.89
C GLY A 54 -4.95 -24.53 5.81
N HIS A 55 -5.53 -24.70 4.61
CA HIS A 55 -5.54 -23.67 3.57
C HIS A 55 -6.62 -22.62 3.87
N GLN A 56 -6.21 -21.47 4.37
CA GLN A 56 -7.16 -20.43 4.83
C GLN A 56 -6.62 -19.01 4.65
N ALA A 57 -7.54 -18.05 4.54
CA ALA A 57 -7.21 -16.62 4.53
C ALA A 57 -8.36 -15.81 5.14
N SER A 58 -8.03 -14.71 5.84
CA SER A 58 -9.03 -13.76 6.30
C SER A 58 -9.30 -12.68 5.25
N ALA A 59 -10.48 -12.05 5.34
CA ALA A 59 -10.85 -10.93 4.45
C ALA A 59 -9.87 -9.74 4.62
N GLU A 60 -9.41 -9.46 5.84
CA GLU A 60 -8.43 -8.43 6.12
C GLU A 60 -7.09 -8.72 5.43
N ASP A 61 -6.61 -9.94 5.52
CA ASP A 61 -5.34 -10.33 4.91
C ASP A 61 -5.40 -10.31 3.39
N LEU A 62 -6.54 -10.71 2.79
CA LEU A 62 -6.75 -10.58 1.34
C LEU A 62 -6.78 -9.11 0.90
N ALA A 63 -7.27 -8.19 1.74
CA ALA A 63 -7.18 -6.76 1.47
C ALA A 63 -5.73 -6.25 1.51
N LYS A 64 -4.91 -6.72 2.47
CA LYS A 64 -3.46 -6.43 2.54
C LYS A 64 -2.74 -6.94 1.29
N LEU A 65 -3.03 -8.18 0.87
CA LEU A 65 -2.48 -8.76 -0.36
C LEU A 65 -2.84 -7.92 -1.59
N ALA A 66 -4.10 -7.52 -1.71
CA ALA A 66 -4.57 -6.66 -2.79
C ALA A 66 -3.84 -5.31 -2.82
N GLN A 67 -3.65 -4.67 -1.67
CA GLN A 67 -2.86 -3.44 -1.54
C GLN A 67 -1.41 -3.64 -2.00
N ALA A 68 -0.78 -4.73 -1.57
CA ALA A 68 0.59 -5.07 -1.97
C ALA A 68 0.72 -5.27 -3.48
N ILE A 69 -0.20 -6.00 -4.11
CA ILE A 69 -0.25 -6.20 -5.56
C ILE A 69 -0.38 -4.86 -6.30
N ILE A 70 -1.34 -4.02 -5.91
CA ILE A 70 -1.58 -2.71 -6.53
C ILE A 70 -0.34 -1.81 -6.42
N LYS A 71 0.32 -1.80 -5.26
CA LYS A 71 1.48 -0.95 -4.98
C LYS A 71 2.75 -1.43 -5.67
N ASN A 72 3.02 -2.74 -5.61
CA ASN A 72 4.32 -3.29 -5.96
C ASN A 72 4.36 -3.92 -7.36
N SER A 73 3.21 -4.32 -7.92
CA SER A 73 3.13 -5.04 -9.20
C SER A 73 2.61 -4.17 -10.35
N LYS A 74 2.96 -2.90 -10.40
CA LYS A 74 2.43 -1.91 -11.37
C LYS A 74 2.52 -2.38 -12.83
N LYS A 75 3.59 -3.08 -13.20
CA LYS A 75 3.80 -3.62 -14.55
C LYS A 75 2.76 -4.69 -14.93
N TYR A 76 2.35 -5.52 -13.97
CA TYR A 76 1.47 -6.67 -14.20
C TYR A 76 0.03 -6.42 -13.77
N TYR A 77 -0.22 -5.39 -12.96
CA TYR A 77 -1.55 -5.05 -12.46
C TYR A 77 -2.59 -4.86 -13.57
N PRO A 78 -2.29 -4.26 -14.75
CA PRO A 78 -3.25 -4.13 -15.85
C PRO A 78 -3.82 -5.45 -16.39
N ILE A 79 -3.19 -6.59 -16.08
CA ILE A 79 -3.73 -7.91 -16.47
C ILE A 79 -5.06 -8.20 -15.75
N TYR A 80 -5.22 -7.70 -14.52
CA TYR A 80 -6.42 -7.94 -13.72
C TYR A 80 -7.69 -7.28 -14.30
N SER A 81 -7.52 -6.19 -15.05
CA SER A 81 -8.63 -5.49 -15.72
C SER A 81 -8.97 -6.03 -17.11
N GLN A 82 -8.19 -6.99 -17.63
CA GLN A 82 -8.47 -7.57 -18.95
C GLN A 82 -9.75 -8.40 -18.90
N LYS A 83 -10.70 -8.04 -19.77
CA LYS A 83 -12.03 -8.66 -19.81
C LYS A 83 -12.01 -10.08 -20.40
N GLN A 84 -11.03 -10.39 -21.25
CA GLN A 84 -10.92 -11.67 -21.90
C GLN A 84 -9.47 -12.03 -22.24
N PHE A 85 -9.21 -13.30 -22.46
CA PHE A 85 -7.93 -13.82 -22.90
C PHE A 85 -8.14 -14.97 -23.87
N THR A 86 -7.42 -14.93 -24.99
CA THR A 86 -7.44 -16.00 -26.02
C THR A 86 -6.13 -16.78 -25.92
N TYR A 87 -6.24 -18.09 -25.87
CA TYR A 87 -5.13 -19.03 -25.92
C TYR A 87 -5.51 -20.24 -26.77
N ASN A 88 -4.65 -20.64 -27.71
CA ASN A 88 -4.93 -21.74 -28.66
C ASN A 88 -6.28 -21.61 -29.37
N GLY A 89 -6.65 -20.42 -29.83
CA GLY A 89 -7.94 -20.17 -30.52
C GLY A 89 -9.16 -20.12 -29.57
N ILE A 90 -9.03 -20.44 -28.29
CA ILE A 90 -10.12 -20.44 -27.32
C ILE A 90 -10.12 -19.11 -26.56
N THR A 91 -11.19 -18.31 -26.72
CA THR A 91 -11.39 -17.06 -26.00
C THR A 91 -12.26 -17.31 -24.79
N GLN A 92 -11.80 -16.86 -23.63
CA GLN A 92 -12.52 -16.97 -22.35
C GLN A 92 -12.59 -15.62 -21.66
N GLY A 93 -13.73 -15.34 -20.99
CA GLY A 93 -13.97 -14.11 -20.25
C GLY A 93 -13.35 -14.13 -18.85
N ASN A 94 -13.02 -12.96 -18.34
CA ASN A 94 -12.66 -12.79 -16.92
C ASN A 94 -13.87 -13.13 -16.04
N ARG A 95 -13.65 -13.89 -14.98
CA ARG A 95 -14.72 -14.29 -14.04
C ARG A 95 -15.19 -13.19 -13.11
N ASN A 96 -14.48 -12.04 -13.08
CA ASN A 96 -14.93 -10.86 -12.34
C ASN A 96 -15.98 -10.07 -13.16
N ALA A 97 -17.24 -10.32 -12.88
CA ALA A 97 -18.38 -9.69 -13.58
C ALA A 97 -18.39 -8.15 -13.44
N LEU A 98 -17.79 -7.59 -12.40
CA LEU A 98 -17.76 -6.13 -12.21
C LEU A 98 -16.96 -5.41 -13.31
N LEU A 99 -15.95 -6.05 -13.90
CA LEU A 99 -15.20 -5.48 -15.02
C LEU A 99 -16.07 -5.15 -16.25
N PHE A 100 -17.21 -5.81 -16.39
CA PHE A 100 -18.13 -5.61 -17.52
C PHE A 100 -19.21 -4.58 -17.22
N THR A 101 -19.49 -4.32 -15.93
CA THR A 101 -20.64 -3.53 -15.48
C THR A 101 -20.26 -2.23 -14.76
N ASP A 102 -19.02 -2.09 -14.31
CA ASP A 102 -18.50 -0.88 -13.65
C ASP A 102 -17.12 -0.51 -14.24
N PRO A 103 -17.03 0.58 -15.04
CA PRO A 103 -15.77 0.99 -15.68
C PRO A 103 -14.70 1.48 -14.70
N THR A 104 -15.07 1.72 -13.43
CA THR A 104 -14.12 2.12 -12.39
C THR A 104 -13.42 0.94 -11.72
N VAL A 105 -13.91 -0.29 -11.96
CA VAL A 105 -13.32 -1.53 -11.44
C VAL A 105 -12.17 -1.97 -12.35
N ASP A 106 -11.01 -2.20 -11.76
CA ASP A 106 -9.78 -2.58 -12.49
C ASP A 106 -9.10 -3.85 -11.94
N GLY A 107 -9.75 -4.57 -11.07
CA GLY A 107 -9.25 -5.82 -10.45
C GLY A 107 -10.27 -6.43 -9.50
N LEU A 108 -9.93 -7.50 -8.82
CA LEU A 108 -8.72 -8.29 -8.88
C LEU A 108 -9.04 -9.77 -9.25
N LYS A 109 -9.51 -10.54 -8.26
CA LYS A 109 -9.60 -11.99 -8.42
C LYS A 109 -10.83 -12.58 -7.76
N THR A 110 -11.43 -13.53 -8.45
CA THR A 110 -12.51 -14.39 -7.94
C THR A 110 -11.97 -15.71 -7.42
N GLY A 111 -12.65 -16.29 -6.44
CA GLY A 111 -12.46 -17.65 -5.98
C GLY A 111 -13.82 -18.37 -5.85
N HIS A 112 -13.79 -19.70 -5.92
CA HIS A 112 -14.94 -20.54 -5.59
C HIS A 112 -14.47 -21.95 -5.25
N THR A 113 -14.93 -22.45 -4.12
CA THR A 113 -14.97 -23.86 -3.74
C THR A 113 -16.28 -24.11 -3.02
N ASP A 114 -16.67 -25.37 -2.85
CA ASP A 114 -17.92 -25.69 -2.14
C ASP A 114 -17.84 -25.25 -0.66
N GLU A 115 -16.67 -25.33 -0.03
CA GLU A 115 -16.45 -24.89 1.36
C GLU A 115 -16.39 -23.38 1.50
N ALA A 116 -15.70 -22.68 0.60
CA ALA A 116 -15.50 -21.24 0.69
C ALA A 116 -16.63 -20.41 0.10
N GLY A 117 -17.53 -21.04 -0.68
CA GLY A 117 -18.54 -20.34 -1.46
C GLY A 117 -17.92 -19.44 -2.55
N TYR A 118 -18.70 -18.51 -3.06
CA TYR A 118 -18.24 -17.58 -4.10
C TYR A 118 -17.56 -16.36 -3.44
N CYS A 119 -16.29 -16.13 -3.79
CA CYS A 119 -15.46 -15.06 -3.25
C CYS A 119 -15.01 -14.08 -4.34
N LEU A 120 -14.83 -12.80 -3.97
CA LEU A 120 -14.29 -11.77 -4.85
C LEU A 120 -13.49 -10.75 -4.04
N VAL A 121 -12.26 -10.55 -4.42
CA VAL A 121 -11.50 -9.35 -4.09
C VAL A 121 -11.62 -8.41 -5.28
N ALA A 122 -12.27 -7.26 -5.09
CA ALA A 122 -12.43 -6.25 -6.15
C ALA A 122 -11.72 -4.95 -5.78
N SER A 123 -11.21 -4.26 -6.79
CA SER A 123 -10.61 -2.93 -6.67
C SER A 123 -11.29 -1.97 -7.64
N SER A 124 -11.63 -0.79 -7.15
CA SER A 124 -12.23 0.28 -7.95
C SER A 124 -11.52 1.60 -7.66
N LYS A 125 -11.31 2.41 -8.70
CA LYS A 125 -10.70 3.74 -8.60
C LYS A 125 -11.63 4.78 -9.18
N ARG A 126 -12.02 5.77 -8.36
CA ARG A 126 -12.84 6.92 -8.76
C ARG A 126 -12.07 8.22 -8.44
N GLY A 127 -11.62 8.93 -9.45
CA GLY A 127 -10.69 10.05 -9.28
C GLY A 127 -9.40 9.60 -8.59
N ASP A 128 -9.05 10.27 -7.50
CA ASP A 128 -7.85 9.95 -6.71
C ASP A 128 -8.09 8.91 -5.61
N MET A 129 -9.34 8.50 -5.42
CA MET A 129 -9.72 7.53 -4.39
C MET A 129 -9.78 6.13 -4.97
N ARG A 130 -9.10 5.18 -4.29
CA ARG A 130 -9.18 3.74 -4.58
C ARG A 130 -9.72 3.01 -3.37
N LEU A 131 -10.66 2.11 -3.62
CA LEU A 131 -11.18 1.20 -2.61
C LEU A 131 -10.99 -0.26 -3.05
N ILE A 132 -10.84 -1.11 -2.06
CA ILE A 132 -10.79 -2.56 -2.21
C ILE A 132 -11.95 -3.13 -1.40
N SER A 133 -12.74 -4.00 -2.02
CA SER A 133 -13.74 -4.81 -1.32
C SER A 133 -13.31 -6.28 -1.32
N VAL A 134 -13.53 -6.95 -0.21
CA VAL A 134 -13.33 -8.39 -0.06
C VAL A 134 -14.65 -9.00 0.36
N ILE A 135 -15.24 -9.79 -0.51
CA ILE A 135 -16.49 -10.52 -0.26
C ILE A 135 -16.17 -12.01 -0.32
N MET A 136 -16.60 -12.74 0.70
CA MET A 136 -16.37 -14.18 0.85
C MET A 136 -17.66 -14.89 1.24
N GLY A 137 -17.77 -16.17 0.87
CA GLY A 137 -18.85 -17.05 1.36
C GLY A 137 -20.22 -16.79 0.78
N THR A 138 -20.35 -16.13 -0.39
CA THR A 138 -21.66 -15.91 -1.02
C THR A 138 -22.15 -17.17 -1.73
N LYS A 139 -23.47 -17.22 -1.98
CA LYS A 139 -24.14 -18.40 -2.55
C LYS A 139 -24.03 -18.48 -4.08
N SER A 140 -23.66 -17.39 -4.75
CA SER A 140 -23.58 -17.34 -6.21
C SER A 140 -22.57 -16.31 -6.74
N ALA A 141 -22.18 -16.50 -8.01
CA ALA A 141 -21.33 -15.54 -8.71
C ALA A 141 -22.00 -14.16 -8.86
N GLN A 142 -23.32 -14.11 -8.97
CA GLN A 142 -24.09 -12.87 -9.05
C GLN A 142 -24.06 -12.15 -7.69
N GLU A 143 -24.35 -12.88 -6.62
CA GLU A 143 -24.38 -12.33 -5.26
C GLU A 143 -23.04 -11.71 -4.84
N ARG A 144 -21.91 -12.40 -5.09
CA ARG A 144 -20.59 -11.83 -4.79
C ARG A 144 -20.31 -10.54 -5.56
N ALA A 145 -20.76 -10.44 -6.82
CA ALA A 145 -20.62 -9.23 -7.61
C ALA A 145 -21.48 -8.08 -7.07
N ASP A 146 -22.74 -8.36 -6.72
CA ASP A 146 -23.67 -7.36 -6.20
C ASP A 146 -23.24 -6.86 -4.82
N GLN A 147 -22.83 -7.74 -3.92
CA GLN A 147 -22.32 -7.35 -2.59
C GLN A 147 -21.02 -6.54 -2.72
N SER A 148 -20.10 -6.92 -3.62
CA SER A 148 -18.87 -6.14 -3.88
C SER A 148 -19.19 -4.75 -4.40
N ARG A 149 -20.13 -4.61 -5.34
CA ARG A 149 -20.59 -3.32 -5.87
C ARG A 149 -21.21 -2.46 -4.78
N ASN A 150 -22.08 -3.04 -3.97
CA ASN A 150 -22.76 -2.33 -2.88
C ASN A 150 -21.76 -1.82 -1.84
N LEU A 151 -20.79 -2.65 -1.45
CA LEU A 151 -19.73 -2.27 -0.50
C LEU A 151 -18.84 -1.16 -1.06
N LEU A 152 -18.42 -1.26 -2.33
CA LEU A 152 -17.64 -0.21 -3.01
C LEU A 152 -18.44 1.10 -3.08
N ASN A 153 -19.70 1.06 -3.48
CA ASN A 153 -20.56 2.23 -3.56
C ASN A 153 -20.79 2.88 -2.19
N TRP A 154 -21.00 2.07 -1.15
CA TRP A 154 -21.09 2.57 0.22
C TRP A 154 -19.79 3.29 0.62
N GLY A 155 -18.63 2.67 0.33
CA GLY A 155 -17.34 3.28 0.64
C GLY A 155 -17.13 4.62 -0.08
N PHE A 156 -17.38 4.70 -1.39
CA PHE A 156 -17.27 5.95 -2.15
C PHE A 156 -18.30 7.00 -1.77
N SER A 157 -19.45 6.59 -1.25
CA SER A 157 -20.49 7.52 -0.77
C SER A 157 -20.15 8.14 0.58
N ASN A 158 -19.50 7.37 1.47
CA ASN A 158 -19.28 7.77 2.85
C ASN A 158 -17.85 8.30 3.12
N PHE A 159 -16.88 7.96 2.29
CA PHE A 159 -15.49 8.36 2.47
C PHE A 159 -15.02 9.30 1.35
N ALA A 160 -14.02 10.09 1.66
CA ALA A 160 -13.34 10.94 0.68
C ALA A 160 -11.84 10.97 0.97
N THR A 161 -11.07 11.19 -0.09
CA THR A 161 -9.65 11.48 0.01
C THR A 161 -9.47 12.99 0.14
N LYS A 162 -8.72 13.44 1.16
CA LYS A 162 -8.33 14.84 1.37
C LYS A 162 -6.81 14.96 1.36
N ILE A 163 -6.28 15.97 0.66
CA ILE A 163 -4.88 16.38 0.81
C ILE A 163 -4.81 17.25 2.06
N ALA A 164 -4.34 16.67 3.17
CA ALA A 164 -4.16 17.36 4.43
C ALA A 164 -3.00 18.37 4.37
N ALA A 165 -1.99 18.07 3.56
CA ALA A 165 -0.85 18.95 3.33
C ALA A 165 -0.22 18.68 1.94
N PRO A 166 0.07 19.74 1.14
CA PRO A 166 0.65 19.58 -0.19
C PRO A 166 2.14 19.19 -0.14
N ALA A 167 2.61 18.51 -1.19
CA ALA A 167 4.02 18.23 -1.40
C ALA A 167 4.84 19.52 -1.58
N GLN A 168 6.15 19.44 -1.32
CA GLN A 168 7.13 20.51 -1.55
C GLN A 168 6.86 21.84 -0.83
N LYS A 169 5.88 21.89 0.05
CA LYS A 169 5.67 23.05 0.94
C LYS A 169 6.70 22.99 2.07
N ASN A 170 7.21 24.17 2.46
CA ASN A 170 8.08 24.30 3.63
C ASN A 170 7.25 24.14 4.92
N TYR A 171 7.68 23.23 5.79
CA TYR A 171 7.07 22.91 7.08
C TYR A 171 7.94 23.31 8.27
N GLY A 172 8.97 24.12 8.05
CA GLY A 172 9.86 24.61 9.08
C GLY A 172 11.33 24.43 8.72
N SER A 173 12.21 24.63 9.69
CA SER A 173 13.65 24.38 9.54
C SER A 173 14.19 23.66 10.76
N VAL A 174 15.29 22.91 10.56
CA VAL A 174 15.98 22.18 11.61
C VAL A 174 17.41 22.72 11.74
N PRO A 175 17.90 22.99 12.96
CA PRO A 175 19.30 23.33 13.20
C PRO A 175 20.23 22.23 12.70
N VAL A 176 21.36 22.63 12.09
CA VAL A 176 22.35 21.69 11.57
C VAL A 176 23.66 21.86 12.31
N ASN A 177 24.04 20.86 13.08
CA ASN A 177 25.33 20.78 13.72
C ASN A 177 26.43 20.40 12.72
N PHE A 178 27.58 21.03 12.81
CA PHE A 178 28.76 20.81 11.96
C PHE A 178 28.52 21.11 10.47
N GLY A 179 27.44 21.81 10.13
CA GLY A 179 27.11 22.17 8.76
C GLY A 179 27.70 23.50 8.30
N ALA A 180 27.90 23.64 6.99
CA ALA A 180 28.30 24.90 6.36
C ALA A 180 27.24 25.99 6.62
N VAL A 181 25.97 25.60 6.73
CA VAL A 181 24.84 26.44 7.17
C VAL A 181 24.31 25.97 8.51
N ASP A 182 23.70 26.88 9.27
CA ASP A 182 23.24 26.59 10.64
C ASP A 182 21.84 25.99 10.71
N LYS A 183 21.08 26.06 9.62
CA LYS A 183 19.72 25.49 9.51
C LYS A 183 19.48 24.99 8.10
N VAL A 184 18.62 24.00 7.97
CA VAL A 184 18.09 23.50 6.70
C VAL A 184 16.57 23.54 6.73
N ASN A 185 15.95 24.05 5.66
CA ASN A 185 14.52 23.97 5.49
C ASN A 185 14.09 22.53 5.23
N VAL A 186 12.88 22.19 5.69
CA VAL A 186 12.29 20.87 5.48
C VAL A 186 11.00 20.98 4.68
N VAL A 187 10.89 20.12 3.68
CA VAL A 187 9.72 20.03 2.81
C VAL A 187 9.14 18.63 2.88
N SER A 188 7.84 18.47 2.61
CA SER A 188 7.26 17.13 2.54
C SER A 188 7.65 16.44 1.24
N LYS A 189 8.04 15.16 1.33
CA LYS A 189 8.44 14.34 0.18
C LYS A 189 7.30 14.10 -0.82
N GLY A 190 6.04 14.18 -0.36
CA GLY A 190 4.84 13.98 -1.17
C GLY A 190 3.63 14.63 -0.52
N ASN A 191 2.48 14.60 -1.19
CA ASN A 191 1.23 15.01 -0.59
C ASN A 191 0.90 14.14 0.62
N LEU A 192 0.54 14.74 1.75
CA LEU A 192 -0.05 14.04 2.87
C LEU A 192 -1.54 13.85 2.58
N GLN A 193 -1.86 12.70 2.01
CA GLN A 193 -3.21 12.34 1.60
C GLN A 193 -3.83 11.40 2.63
N VAL A 194 -5.08 11.67 3.01
CA VAL A 194 -5.82 10.87 3.98
C VAL A 194 -7.17 10.44 3.41
N LEU A 195 -7.56 9.21 3.73
CA LEU A 195 -8.91 8.69 3.49
C LEU A 195 -9.69 8.79 4.79
N VAL A 196 -10.76 9.55 4.79
CA VAL A 196 -11.56 9.83 6.00
C VAL A 196 -13.06 9.84 5.68
N PRO A 197 -13.93 9.61 6.67
CA PRO A 197 -15.35 9.86 6.50
C PRO A 197 -15.59 11.29 6.01
N LYS A 198 -16.50 11.47 5.06
CA LYS A 198 -16.80 12.80 4.48
C LYS A 198 -17.19 13.84 5.53
N LEU A 199 -17.91 13.40 6.58
CA LEU A 199 -18.33 14.27 7.69
C LEU A 199 -17.18 14.72 8.60
N ASP A 200 -16.01 14.04 8.52
CA ASP A 200 -14.88 14.31 9.38
C ASP A 200 -13.73 15.07 8.67
N GLN A 201 -13.92 15.44 7.41
CA GLN A 201 -12.86 16.09 6.62
C GLN A 201 -12.33 17.38 7.27
N GLU A 202 -13.22 18.17 7.91
CA GLU A 202 -12.83 19.42 8.56
C GLU A 202 -12.15 19.21 9.94
N LYS A 203 -12.21 18.00 10.48
CA LYS A 203 -11.56 17.64 11.74
C LYS A 203 -10.09 17.22 11.58
N ILE A 204 -9.58 17.23 10.34
CA ILE A 204 -8.19 16.85 10.06
C ILE A 204 -7.27 18.02 10.44
N SER A 205 -6.29 17.74 11.27
CA SER A 205 -5.18 18.62 11.58
C SER A 205 -3.84 17.97 11.21
N THR A 206 -2.78 18.76 11.18
CA THR A 206 -1.42 18.25 10.89
C THR A 206 -0.46 18.61 12.02
N VAL A 207 0.44 17.68 12.34
CA VAL A 207 1.49 17.84 13.32
C VAL A 207 2.83 17.62 12.62
N VAL A 208 3.76 18.55 12.85
CA VAL A 208 5.14 18.52 12.34
C VAL A 208 6.02 17.93 13.44
N ASN A 209 6.62 16.79 13.18
CA ASN A 209 7.57 16.13 14.08
C ASN A 209 8.97 16.26 13.51
N LEU A 210 9.77 17.15 14.10
CA LEU A 210 11.18 17.39 13.76
C LEU A 210 12.06 17.11 14.97
N PRO A 211 13.30 16.60 14.76
CA PRO A 211 14.28 16.52 15.83
C PRO A 211 14.74 17.93 16.26
N ALA A 212 15.34 18.03 17.43
CA ALA A 212 15.91 19.28 17.94
C ALA A 212 17.03 19.81 17.03
N ASP A 213 17.84 18.92 16.47
CA ASP A 213 18.90 19.20 15.51
C ASP A 213 19.23 17.98 14.65
N VAL A 214 20.01 18.21 13.60
CA VAL A 214 20.61 17.17 12.73
C VAL A 214 22.08 17.45 12.52
N LYS A 215 22.84 16.43 12.09
CA LYS A 215 24.29 16.58 11.82
C LYS A 215 24.56 16.59 10.32
N ALA A 216 25.46 17.49 9.88
CA ALA A 216 26.01 17.46 8.53
C ALA A 216 27.01 16.29 8.37
N PRO A 217 27.20 15.76 7.14
CA PRO A 217 26.57 16.22 5.91
C PRO A 217 25.13 15.71 5.75
N LEU A 218 24.28 16.47 5.06
CA LEU A 218 22.91 16.07 4.71
C LEU A 218 22.76 16.09 3.18
N ALA A 219 22.24 15.03 2.63
CA ALA A 219 21.87 15.01 1.22
C ALA A 219 20.51 15.71 1.01
N GLN A 220 20.33 16.37 -0.13
CA GLN A 220 19.01 16.83 -0.53
C GLN A 220 18.04 15.64 -0.62
N GLY A 221 16.84 15.80 -0.05
CA GLY A 221 15.84 14.72 0.03
C GLY A 221 16.07 13.69 1.13
N GLN A 222 17.11 13.85 1.96
CA GLN A 222 17.32 13.02 3.14
C GLN A 222 16.21 13.28 4.17
N GLU A 223 15.63 12.19 4.71
CA GLU A 223 14.59 12.28 5.74
C GLU A 223 15.16 12.86 7.03
N VAL A 224 14.48 13.88 7.56
CA VAL A 224 14.83 14.57 8.80
C VAL A 224 13.69 14.62 9.82
N GLY A 225 12.47 14.22 9.40
CA GLY A 225 11.31 14.23 10.29
C GLY A 225 10.09 13.68 9.61
N LYS A 226 8.91 13.90 10.21
CA LYS A 226 7.62 13.43 9.70
C LYS A 226 6.54 14.49 9.85
N LEU A 227 5.71 14.60 8.83
CA LEU A 227 4.44 15.33 8.88
C LEU A 227 3.33 14.30 9.08
N VAL A 228 2.53 14.45 10.14
CA VAL A 228 1.51 13.51 10.56
C VAL A 228 0.13 14.16 10.44
N ALA A 229 -0.82 13.51 9.78
CA ALA A 229 -2.22 13.89 9.79
C ALA A 229 -2.92 13.25 10.99
N MET A 230 -3.68 14.06 11.70
CA MET A 230 -4.44 13.67 12.88
C MET A 230 -5.94 13.79 12.59
N LEU A 231 -6.71 12.80 13.01
CA LEU A 231 -8.19 12.85 13.04
C LEU A 231 -8.66 12.54 14.46
N ASN A 232 -9.38 13.47 15.06
CA ASN A 232 -9.87 13.35 16.44
C ASN A 232 -8.73 12.99 17.44
N GLY A 233 -7.55 13.61 17.28
CA GLY A 233 -6.38 13.37 18.13
C GLY A 233 -5.61 12.08 17.86
N LYS A 234 -6.03 11.26 16.89
CA LYS A 234 -5.33 10.01 16.52
C LYS A 234 -4.58 10.17 15.19
N PRO A 235 -3.36 9.64 15.04
CA PRO A 235 -2.63 9.67 13.79
C PRO A 235 -3.30 8.74 12.77
N VAL A 236 -3.56 9.26 11.55
CA VAL A 236 -4.22 8.52 10.48
C VAL A 236 -3.36 8.34 9.24
N ALA A 237 -2.37 9.22 9.03
CA ALA A 237 -1.40 9.10 7.94
C ALA A 237 -0.14 9.90 8.26
N SER A 238 0.98 9.60 7.60
CA SER A 238 2.19 10.40 7.68
C SER A 238 2.98 10.38 6.38
N VAL A 239 3.75 11.45 6.13
CA VAL A 239 4.74 11.52 5.05
C VAL A 239 6.08 11.99 5.63
N PRO A 240 7.21 11.55 5.04
CA PRO A 240 8.53 12.04 5.42
C PRO A 240 8.65 13.55 5.17
N LEU A 241 9.28 14.25 6.10
CA LEU A 241 9.86 15.57 5.92
C LEU A 241 11.33 15.40 5.57
N VAL A 242 11.77 16.04 4.50
CA VAL A 242 13.11 15.86 3.94
C VAL A 242 13.85 17.20 3.84
N ALA A 243 15.17 17.16 3.87
CA ALA A 243 16.00 18.34 3.67
C ALA A 243 15.74 18.92 2.26
N GLU A 244 15.38 20.21 2.19
CA GLU A 244 15.07 20.90 0.93
C GLU A 244 16.33 21.04 0.06
N THR A 245 17.48 21.25 0.70
CA THR A 245 18.78 21.41 0.05
C THR A 245 19.84 20.53 0.70
N GLN A 246 20.89 20.25 -0.04
CA GLN A 246 22.08 19.61 0.50
C GLN A 246 22.77 20.55 1.50
N VAL A 247 23.29 19.99 2.59
CA VAL A 247 24.14 20.70 3.54
C VAL A 247 25.49 19.97 3.63
N GLN A 248 26.55 20.66 3.25
CA GLN A 248 27.91 20.17 3.37
C GLN A 248 28.44 20.36 4.80
N GLU A 249 29.49 19.63 5.18
CA GLU A 249 30.19 19.88 6.42
C GLU A 249 30.85 21.26 6.43
N ALA A 250 30.85 21.89 7.60
CA ALA A 250 31.61 23.13 7.83
C ALA A 250 33.12 22.90 7.78
N GLY A 251 33.86 23.96 7.56
CA GLY A 251 35.32 23.95 7.68
C GLY A 251 35.79 23.57 9.09
N ILE A 252 37.05 23.14 9.20
CA ILE A 252 37.65 22.57 10.43
C ILE A 252 37.48 23.48 11.63
N PHE A 253 37.69 24.78 11.48
CA PHE A 253 37.58 25.76 12.58
C PHE A 253 36.16 25.89 13.15
N LYS A 254 35.15 25.92 12.25
CA LYS A 254 33.74 25.99 12.69
C LYS A 254 33.33 24.70 13.42
N ARG A 255 33.77 23.55 12.92
CA ARG A 255 33.47 22.26 13.54
C ARG A 255 34.11 22.15 14.93
N MET A 256 35.35 22.56 15.07
CA MET A 256 36.06 22.55 16.37
C MET A 256 35.38 23.45 17.40
N TRP A 257 34.96 24.62 16.97
CA TRP A 257 34.19 25.54 17.83
C TRP A 257 32.86 24.95 18.25
N GLN A 258 32.13 24.35 17.32
CA GLN A 258 30.86 23.70 17.64
C GLN A 258 31.00 22.49 18.58
N HIS A 259 32.08 21.73 18.50
CA HIS A 259 32.36 20.67 19.48
C HIS A 259 32.51 21.25 20.91
N ILE A 260 33.20 22.34 21.07
CA ILE A 260 33.36 23.00 22.36
C ILE A 260 31.98 23.47 22.88
N VAL A 261 31.21 24.17 22.06
CA VAL A 261 29.88 24.68 22.45
C VAL A 261 28.92 23.54 22.83
N LEU A 262 28.88 22.43 22.05
CA LEU A 262 28.02 21.31 22.34
C LEU A 262 28.46 20.55 23.61
N PHE A 263 29.76 20.46 23.86
CA PHE A 263 30.27 19.87 25.11
C PHE A 263 29.76 20.64 26.33
N PHE A 264 29.80 21.94 26.33
CA PHE A 264 29.26 22.75 27.43
C PHE A 264 27.72 22.74 27.51
N LYS A 265 27.00 22.65 26.38
CA LYS A 265 25.53 22.48 26.37
C LYS A 265 25.05 21.12 26.91
N GLY A 266 25.88 20.10 26.84
CA GLY A 266 25.56 18.77 27.38
C GLY A 266 25.87 18.61 28.88
N LEU A 267 26.49 19.63 29.50
CA LEU A 267 26.80 19.68 30.94
C LEU A 267 25.69 20.36 31.79
N PHE A 268 24.73 21.01 31.15
CA PHE A 268 23.59 21.70 31.76
C PHE A 268 22.28 21.20 31.11
#